data_707accebdccb5c47dc54a42633669a25
#
_entry.id   707accebdccb5c47dc54a42633669a25
#
_cell.length_a   1.000
_cell.length_b   1.000
_cell.length_c   1.000
_cell.angle_alpha   90.00
_cell.angle_beta   90.00
_cell.angle_gamma   90.00
#
_symmetry.space_group_name_H-M   'P 1'
#
loop_
_entity.id
_entity.type
_entity.pdbx_description
1 polymer ?
#
loop_
_entity_poly.entity_id
_entity_poly.type
_entity_poly.pdbx_seq_one_letter_code
_entity_poly.pdbx_strand_id
1 'polypeptide(L)'
;MKKDKTPSALSRLMEYAGSYKILTYLSWILSFLSALTALLPLVYIFFIIREVLEAAPDFSKATSIVHNGVMAVVFSAAALVIYIGALMCSHVSAFRIGSNIKRRLLKHISKLPLGFSDEMGSGKLRKIINDSSTAAETYLAHNLPDMAGAVATPLGMVVMMFVVDWRFGLVSILPIILAFLCMGKMIGPAMKEDMRLYNNALEDMNNEAVEYVRGIPVVKTFGQTVHSFSRLKVSIQNYYKFCIAYTKRCRQPMLFFLLFINSAFAILIVLALILSNGGANVTSDIILNFLFYVIITPVIVTTMQRVMFMSEGNMTVADAFDRIDSVLNRKPFENSEKSKKTTIIPLRLRMSVSPMTARSLLWIT
;
A
#
# COMPACT_ATOMS: atom_id res chain seq x y z
N MET A 1 -26.21 -19.41 -4.07
CA MET A 1 -25.52 -18.88 -2.90
C MET A 1 -25.01 -17.49 -3.26
N LYS A 2 -25.64 -16.41 -2.75
CA LYS A 2 -25.10 -15.05 -2.83
C LYS A 2 -23.80 -15.03 -2.04
N LYS A 3 -22.66 -14.84 -2.70
CA LYS A 3 -21.41 -14.46 -2.03
C LYS A 3 -21.68 -13.13 -1.33
N ASP A 4 -21.81 -13.14 -0.02
CA ASP A 4 -21.76 -11.92 0.77
C ASP A 4 -20.45 -11.24 0.43
N LYS A 5 -20.55 -10.09 -0.26
CA LYS A 5 -19.37 -9.26 -0.56
C LYS A 5 -18.85 -8.76 0.77
N THR A 6 -17.73 -9.31 1.23
CA THR A 6 -17.01 -8.72 2.36
C THR A 6 -16.85 -7.23 2.09
N PRO A 7 -17.25 -6.35 3.02
CA PRO A 7 -17.14 -4.91 2.82
C PRO A 7 -15.70 -4.53 2.51
N SER A 8 -15.50 -3.55 1.63
CA SER A 8 -14.16 -3.11 1.24
C SER A 8 -13.38 -2.64 2.49
N ALA A 9 -12.04 -2.76 2.47
CA ALA A 9 -11.18 -2.31 3.56
C ALA A 9 -11.47 -0.86 3.95
N LEU A 10 -11.76 -0.01 2.96
CA LEU A 10 -12.16 1.37 3.16
C LEU A 10 -13.48 1.50 3.93
N SER A 11 -14.49 0.70 3.60
CA SER A 11 -15.78 0.72 4.32
C SER A 11 -15.61 0.36 5.78
N ARG A 12 -14.79 -0.67 6.07
CA ARG A 12 -14.45 -1.08 7.44
C ARG A 12 -13.72 0.04 8.20
N LEU A 13 -12.74 0.70 7.56
CA LEU A 13 -12.03 1.85 8.14
C LEU A 13 -12.96 2.99 8.53
N MET A 14 -13.93 3.31 7.66
CA MET A 14 -14.86 4.40 7.90
C MET A 14 -15.81 4.14 9.08
N GLU A 15 -16.03 2.90 9.51
CA GLU A 15 -16.77 2.60 10.74
C GLU A 15 -16.05 3.10 11.99
N TYR A 16 -14.70 3.12 11.99
CA TYR A 16 -13.89 3.58 13.11
C TYR A 16 -13.59 5.09 13.05
N ALA A 17 -13.93 5.75 11.95
CA ALA A 17 -13.56 7.14 11.71
C ALA A 17 -14.38 8.15 12.54
N GLY A 18 -15.63 7.83 12.92
CA GLY A 18 -16.47 8.77 13.64
C GLY A 18 -16.57 10.12 12.94
N SER A 19 -16.31 11.22 13.67
CA SER A 19 -16.31 12.59 13.15
C SER A 19 -15.12 12.90 12.21
N TYR A 20 -14.05 12.11 12.28
CA TYR A 20 -12.84 12.33 11.45
C TYR A 20 -13.00 11.89 9.99
N LYS A 21 -14.16 11.33 9.60
CA LYS A 21 -14.52 11.04 8.20
C LYS A 21 -14.33 12.26 7.30
N ILE A 22 -14.72 13.43 7.78
CA ILE A 22 -14.64 14.68 7.02
C ILE A 22 -13.19 15.00 6.65
N LEU A 23 -12.25 14.85 7.59
CA LEU A 23 -10.83 15.08 7.33
C LEU A 23 -10.26 14.08 6.32
N THR A 24 -10.71 12.82 6.35
CA THR A 24 -10.31 11.81 5.36
C THR A 24 -10.78 12.19 3.96
N TYR A 25 -12.05 12.57 3.81
CA TYR A 25 -12.56 13.00 2.49
C TYR A 25 -11.92 14.29 2.02
N LEU A 26 -11.69 15.25 2.92
CA LEU A 26 -11.00 16.49 2.59
C LEU A 26 -9.57 16.23 2.11
N SER A 27 -8.86 15.31 2.74
CA SER A 27 -7.53 14.89 2.30
C SER A 27 -7.53 14.34 0.88
N TRP A 28 -8.54 13.56 0.49
CA TRP A 28 -8.65 13.04 -0.88
C TRP A 28 -8.91 14.14 -1.90
N ILE A 29 -9.83 15.04 -1.59
CA ILE A 29 -10.16 16.18 -2.47
C ILE A 29 -8.93 17.06 -2.65
N LEU A 30 -8.22 17.38 -1.57
CA LEU A 30 -7.00 18.19 -1.63
C LEU A 30 -5.88 17.47 -2.39
N SER A 31 -5.69 16.15 -2.19
CA SER A 31 -4.70 15.37 -2.93
C SER A 31 -5.01 15.32 -4.42
N PHE A 32 -6.29 15.14 -4.77
CA PHE A 32 -6.75 15.18 -6.16
C PHE A 32 -6.48 16.55 -6.80
N LEU A 33 -6.86 17.63 -6.11
CA LEU A 33 -6.64 18.99 -6.57
C LEU A 33 -5.15 19.34 -6.70
N SER A 34 -4.35 18.94 -5.72
CA SER A 34 -2.89 19.10 -5.75
C SER A 34 -2.27 18.41 -6.97
N ALA A 35 -2.69 17.17 -7.25
CA ALA A 35 -2.19 16.42 -8.39
C ALA A 35 -2.53 17.07 -9.74
N LEU A 36 -3.73 17.63 -9.88
CA LEU A 36 -4.09 18.41 -11.08
C LEU A 36 -3.31 19.72 -11.16
N THR A 37 -3.16 20.44 -10.04
CA THR A 37 -2.39 21.69 -9.99
C THR A 37 -0.92 21.44 -10.33
N ALA A 38 -0.35 20.29 -9.95
CA ALA A 38 1.03 19.90 -10.25
C ALA A 38 1.27 19.64 -11.76
N LEU A 39 0.23 19.52 -12.57
CA LEU A 39 0.35 19.43 -14.03
C LEU A 39 0.43 20.80 -14.72
N LEU A 40 -0.04 21.87 -14.07
CA LEU A 40 -0.03 23.22 -14.67
C LEU A 40 1.38 23.73 -15.01
N PRO A 41 2.43 23.50 -14.23
CA PRO A 41 3.79 23.84 -14.62
C PRO A 41 4.19 23.30 -16.00
N LEU A 42 3.75 22.08 -16.36
CA LEU A 42 4.03 21.49 -17.67
C LEU A 42 3.38 22.28 -18.80
N VAL A 43 2.19 22.86 -18.56
CA VAL A 43 1.49 23.73 -19.52
C VAL A 43 2.28 25.03 -19.73
N TYR A 44 2.79 25.63 -18.65
CA TYR A 44 3.59 26.84 -18.76
C TYR A 44 4.97 26.57 -19.42
N ILE A 45 5.57 25.41 -19.17
CA ILE A 45 6.78 24.98 -19.91
C ILE A 45 6.47 24.83 -21.41
N PHE A 46 5.33 24.26 -21.76
CA PHE A 46 4.89 24.19 -23.15
C PHE A 46 4.79 25.58 -23.80
N PHE A 47 4.20 26.58 -23.13
CA PHE A 47 4.12 27.95 -23.62
C PHE A 47 5.52 28.60 -23.77
N ILE A 48 6.45 28.33 -22.86
CA ILE A 48 7.84 28.79 -22.98
C ILE A 48 8.50 28.20 -24.22
N ILE A 49 8.39 26.89 -24.43
CA ILE A 49 9.00 26.21 -25.59
C ILE A 49 8.38 26.75 -26.88
N ARG A 50 7.07 26.95 -26.91
CA ARG A 50 6.36 27.52 -28.04
C ARG A 50 6.86 28.90 -28.40
N GLU A 51 6.97 29.79 -27.41
CA GLU A 51 7.44 31.17 -27.61
C GLU A 51 8.90 31.22 -28.09
N VAL A 52 9.76 30.34 -27.55
CA VAL A 52 11.17 30.21 -28.01
C VAL A 52 11.25 29.77 -29.44
N LEU A 53 10.45 28.79 -29.87
CA LEU A 53 10.42 28.29 -31.24
C LEU A 53 9.85 29.32 -32.25
N GLU A 54 8.82 30.08 -31.83
CA GLU A 54 8.23 31.14 -32.65
C GLU A 54 9.13 32.37 -32.77
N ALA A 55 9.91 32.69 -31.72
CA ALA A 55 10.83 33.84 -31.73
C ALA A 55 12.15 33.57 -32.49
N ALA A 56 12.52 32.31 -32.75
CA ALA A 56 13.77 32.00 -33.43
C ALA A 56 13.81 32.57 -34.86
N PRO A 57 14.96 33.20 -35.31
CA PRO A 57 16.22 33.32 -34.57
C PRO A 57 16.33 34.56 -33.67
N ASP A 58 15.34 35.43 -33.60
CA ASP A 58 15.38 36.69 -32.83
C ASP A 58 14.64 36.51 -31.47
N PHE A 59 15.41 36.03 -30.48
CA PHE A 59 14.87 35.75 -29.13
C PHE A 59 14.49 37.01 -28.33
N SER A 60 14.79 38.20 -28.83
CA SER A 60 14.33 39.46 -28.19
C SER A 60 12.80 39.61 -28.25
N LYS A 61 12.16 38.91 -29.16
CA LYS A 61 10.69 38.91 -29.32
C LYS A 61 9.98 38.02 -28.31
N ALA A 62 10.71 37.17 -27.59
CA ALA A 62 10.15 36.28 -26.59
C ALA A 62 9.97 36.99 -25.25
N THR A 63 8.90 37.74 -25.10
CA THR A 63 8.64 38.64 -23.97
C THR A 63 7.94 37.99 -22.77
N SER A 64 7.25 36.86 -23.00
CA SER A 64 6.43 36.19 -21.98
C SER A 64 7.14 35.04 -21.25
N ILE A 65 8.39 34.70 -21.62
CA ILE A 65 9.15 33.60 -21.00
C ILE A 65 9.25 33.77 -19.49
N VAL A 66 9.62 35.00 -19.01
CA VAL A 66 9.75 35.26 -17.59
C VAL A 66 8.42 35.09 -16.86
N HIS A 67 7.32 35.61 -17.45
CA HIS A 67 5.98 35.47 -16.89
C HIS A 67 5.59 33.98 -16.78
N ASN A 68 5.74 33.22 -17.87
CA ASN A 68 5.41 31.80 -17.90
C ASN A 68 6.30 30.98 -16.94
N GLY A 69 7.58 31.34 -16.82
CA GLY A 69 8.51 30.72 -15.86
C GLY A 69 8.08 30.97 -14.41
N VAL A 70 7.75 32.23 -14.08
CA VAL A 70 7.24 32.57 -12.74
C VAL A 70 5.93 31.83 -12.45
N MET A 71 5.01 31.74 -13.39
CA MET A 71 3.75 30.99 -13.21
C MET A 71 3.99 29.51 -13.02
N ALA A 72 4.92 28.89 -13.72
CA ALA A 72 5.30 27.49 -13.51
C ALA A 72 5.79 27.26 -12.07
N VAL A 73 6.62 28.16 -11.53
CA VAL A 73 7.09 28.09 -10.14
C VAL A 73 5.95 28.31 -9.15
N VAL A 74 5.09 29.30 -9.38
CA VAL A 74 3.93 29.59 -8.51
C VAL A 74 2.99 28.38 -8.42
N PHE A 75 2.63 27.77 -9.55
CA PHE A 75 1.76 26.58 -9.54
C PHE A 75 2.43 25.36 -8.94
N SER A 76 3.74 25.19 -9.10
CA SER A 76 4.51 24.15 -8.40
C SER A 76 4.44 24.33 -6.89
N ALA A 77 4.67 25.56 -6.42
CA ALA A 77 4.59 25.92 -4.99
C ALA A 77 3.15 25.74 -4.46
N ALA A 78 2.15 26.19 -5.22
CA ALA A 78 0.74 26.02 -4.85
C ALA A 78 0.35 24.54 -4.73
N ALA A 79 0.74 23.69 -5.68
CA ALA A 79 0.52 22.26 -5.63
C ALA A 79 1.14 21.65 -4.37
N LEU A 80 2.38 22.02 -4.03
CA LEU A 80 3.05 21.54 -2.82
C LEU A 80 2.30 21.97 -1.56
N VAL A 81 1.86 23.22 -1.45
CA VAL A 81 1.12 23.73 -0.29
C VAL A 81 -0.22 22.97 -0.12
N ILE A 82 -0.95 22.77 -1.23
CA ILE A 82 -2.19 21.99 -1.21
C ILE A 82 -1.93 20.54 -0.78
N TYR A 83 -0.84 19.92 -1.26
CA TYR A 83 -0.45 18.57 -0.89
C TYR A 83 -0.10 18.44 0.60
N ILE A 84 0.65 19.40 1.14
CA ILE A 84 0.95 19.45 2.59
C ILE A 84 -0.35 19.56 3.39
N GLY A 85 -1.31 20.39 2.96
CA GLY A 85 -2.63 20.47 3.57
C GLY A 85 -3.41 19.14 3.52
N ALA A 86 -3.34 18.44 2.39
CA ALA A 86 -3.92 17.11 2.24
C ALA A 86 -3.30 16.09 3.22
N LEU A 87 -1.97 16.08 3.33
CA LEU A 87 -1.24 15.20 4.25
C LEU A 87 -1.55 15.54 5.71
N MET A 88 -1.64 16.80 6.08
CA MET A 88 -2.04 17.19 7.45
C MET A 88 -3.42 16.63 7.81
N CYS A 89 -4.39 16.77 6.91
CA CYS A 89 -5.74 16.22 7.10
C CYS A 89 -5.71 14.68 7.20
N SER A 90 -4.94 14.00 6.34
CA SER A 90 -4.85 12.54 6.35
C SER A 90 -4.18 12.01 7.61
N HIS A 91 -3.06 12.58 8.04
CA HIS A 91 -2.34 12.16 9.24
C HIS A 91 -3.16 12.34 10.52
N VAL A 92 -3.81 13.50 10.69
CA VAL A 92 -4.68 13.74 11.85
C VAL A 92 -5.83 12.72 11.88
N SER A 93 -6.46 12.46 10.75
CA SER A 93 -7.51 11.44 10.64
C SER A 93 -6.97 10.05 10.93
N ALA A 94 -5.85 9.66 10.33
CA ALA A 94 -5.23 8.35 10.49
C ALA A 94 -4.87 8.02 11.94
N PHE A 95 -4.19 8.94 12.65
CA PHE A 95 -3.84 8.77 14.06
C PHE A 95 -5.07 8.60 14.95
N ARG A 96 -6.14 9.35 14.69
CA ARG A 96 -7.38 9.24 15.44
C ARG A 96 -8.12 7.93 15.17
N ILE A 97 -8.18 7.51 13.90
CA ILE A 97 -8.80 6.25 13.51
C ILE A 97 -8.00 5.07 14.05
N GLY A 98 -6.67 5.07 13.94
CA GLY A 98 -5.80 4.05 14.52
C GLY A 98 -5.96 3.93 16.03
N SER A 99 -6.04 5.06 16.73
CA SER A 99 -6.33 5.10 18.17
C SER A 99 -7.71 4.54 18.51
N ASN A 100 -8.74 4.84 17.71
CA ASN A 100 -10.09 4.31 17.90
C ASN A 100 -10.13 2.79 17.68
N ILE A 101 -9.40 2.25 16.69
CA ILE A 101 -9.25 0.81 16.45
C ILE A 101 -8.62 0.16 17.69
N LYS A 102 -7.47 0.68 18.16
CA LYS A 102 -6.78 0.17 19.35
C LYS A 102 -7.70 0.17 20.58
N ARG A 103 -8.41 1.27 20.80
CA ARG A 103 -9.35 1.41 21.92
C ARG A 103 -10.49 0.41 21.84
N ARG A 104 -11.08 0.21 20.63
CA ARG A 104 -12.17 -0.76 20.43
C ARG A 104 -11.71 -2.19 20.65
N LEU A 105 -10.52 -2.55 20.15
CA LEU A 105 -9.90 -3.85 20.37
C LEU A 105 -9.66 -4.11 21.86
N LEU A 106 -8.99 -3.20 22.57
CA LEU A 106 -8.71 -3.34 24.00
C LEU A 106 -9.99 -3.46 24.83
N LYS A 107 -11.00 -2.62 24.54
CA LYS A 107 -12.30 -2.68 25.21
C LYS A 107 -13.04 -4.00 24.93
N HIS A 108 -12.88 -4.58 23.75
CA HIS A 108 -13.47 -5.86 23.40
C HIS A 108 -12.74 -7.01 24.10
N ILE A 109 -11.40 -7.03 24.03
CA ILE A 109 -10.55 -8.04 24.69
C ILE A 109 -10.80 -8.09 26.20
N SER A 110 -10.99 -6.93 26.87
CA SER A 110 -11.29 -6.89 28.30
C SER A 110 -12.63 -7.54 28.68
N LYS A 111 -13.49 -7.81 27.71
CA LYS A 111 -14.78 -8.49 27.92
C LYS A 111 -14.75 -9.97 27.53
N LEU A 112 -13.64 -10.46 26.99
CA LEU A 112 -13.48 -11.86 26.60
C LEU A 112 -13.10 -12.72 27.81
N PRO A 113 -13.39 -14.04 27.78
CA PRO A 113 -12.95 -14.98 28.82
C PRO A 113 -11.42 -14.99 28.95
N LEU A 114 -10.90 -15.20 30.17
CA LEU A 114 -9.45 -15.27 30.42
C LEU A 114 -8.74 -16.32 29.57
N GLY A 115 -9.37 -17.46 29.31
CA GLY A 115 -8.82 -18.53 28.45
C GLY A 115 -8.56 -18.09 27.01
N PHE A 116 -9.20 -17.01 26.52
CA PHE A 116 -8.92 -16.46 25.21
C PHE A 116 -7.49 -15.90 25.10
N SER A 117 -7.00 -15.27 26.16
CA SER A 117 -5.63 -14.75 26.20
C SER A 117 -4.60 -15.87 26.16
N ASP A 118 -4.92 -17.02 26.79
CA ASP A 118 -4.05 -18.21 26.79
C ASP A 118 -4.09 -18.91 25.42
N GLU A 119 -5.27 -19.02 24.78
CA GLU A 119 -5.45 -19.60 23.45
C GLU A 119 -4.68 -18.80 22.37
N MET A 120 -4.80 -17.48 22.38
CA MET A 120 -4.20 -16.61 21.37
C MET A 120 -2.73 -16.33 21.64
N GLY A 121 -2.29 -16.33 22.88
CA GLY A 121 -0.98 -15.89 23.34
C GLY A 121 -0.79 -14.37 23.30
N SER A 122 -0.10 -13.84 24.30
CA SER A 122 0.12 -12.39 24.48
C SER A 122 0.86 -11.74 23.31
N GLY A 123 1.80 -12.44 22.70
CA GLY A 123 2.56 -11.95 21.54
C GLY A 123 1.69 -11.74 20.31
N LYS A 124 0.78 -12.68 20.01
CA LYS A 124 -0.14 -12.57 18.88
C LYS A 124 -1.17 -11.46 19.09
N LEU A 125 -1.71 -11.34 20.31
CA LEU A 125 -2.62 -10.24 20.67
C LEU A 125 -1.94 -8.88 20.53
N ARG A 126 -0.71 -8.74 21.02
CA ARG A 126 0.09 -7.51 20.88
C ARG A 126 0.30 -7.15 19.41
N LYS A 127 0.64 -8.15 18.57
CA LYS A 127 0.80 -7.96 17.13
C LYS A 127 -0.50 -7.47 16.49
N ILE A 128 -1.64 -8.09 16.78
CA ILE A 128 -2.94 -7.67 16.23
C ILE A 128 -3.29 -6.23 16.67
N ILE A 129 -3.11 -5.89 17.95
CA ILE A 129 -3.44 -4.56 18.46
C ILE A 129 -2.53 -3.48 17.85
N ASN A 130 -1.22 -3.72 17.78
CA ASN A 130 -0.28 -2.71 17.31
C ASN A 130 -0.11 -2.73 15.81
N ASP A 131 0.30 -3.86 15.22
CA ASP A 131 0.72 -3.91 13.81
C ASP A 131 -0.47 -3.74 12.88
N SER A 132 -1.62 -4.37 13.19
CA SER A 132 -2.81 -4.22 12.35
C SER A 132 -3.41 -2.80 12.44
N SER A 133 -3.35 -2.17 13.62
CA SER A 133 -3.79 -0.76 13.75
C SER A 133 -2.83 0.19 13.05
N THR A 134 -1.52 -0.07 13.10
CA THR A 134 -0.51 0.73 12.38
C THR A 134 -0.64 0.56 10.87
N ALA A 135 -0.93 -0.66 10.38
CA ALA A 135 -1.21 -0.88 8.96
C ALA A 135 -2.43 -0.07 8.48
N ALA A 136 -3.50 -0.02 9.28
CA ALA A 136 -4.67 0.81 9.00
C ALA A 136 -4.35 2.31 9.02
N GLU A 137 -3.52 2.75 9.98
CA GLU A 137 -3.05 4.14 10.08
C GLU A 137 -2.20 4.53 8.87
N THR A 138 -1.20 3.72 8.50
CA THR A 138 -0.35 3.95 7.33
C THR A 138 -1.15 4.01 6.04
N TYR A 139 -2.13 3.14 5.89
CA TYR A 139 -3.02 3.13 4.74
C TYR A 139 -3.81 4.43 4.60
N LEU A 140 -4.38 4.93 5.70
CA LEU A 140 -5.12 6.19 5.73
C LEU A 140 -4.22 7.41 5.53
N ALA A 141 -3.01 7.40 6.14
CA ALA A 141 -2.10 8.54 6.13
C ALA A 141 -1.46 8.75 4.76
N HIS A 142 -1.09 7.68 4.07
CA HIS A 142 -0.28 7.72 2.86
C HIS A 142 -1.00 7.11 1.64
N ASN A 143 -1.44 5.84 1.75
CA ASN A 143 -1.94 5.12 0.58
C ASN A 143 -3.20 5.77 -0.02
N LEU A 144 -4.13 6.24 0.80
CA LEU A 144 -5.37 6.83 0.30
C LEU A 144 -5.18 8.19 -0.38
N PRO A 145 -4.41 9.15 0.19
CA PRO A 145 -4.06 10.39 -0.52
C PRO A 145 -3.31 10.11 -1.83
N ASP A 146 -2.35 9.17 -1.81
CA ASP A 146 -1.60 8.77 -3.00
C ASP A 146 -2.49 8.14 -4.08
N MET A 147 -3.52 7.37 -3.68
CA MET A 147 -4.53 6.83 -4.60
C MET A 147 -5.31 7.95 -5.31
N ALA A 148 -5.70 8.99 -4.60
CA ALA A 148 -6.39 10.13 -5.21
C ALA A 148 -5.51 10.83 -6.25
N GLY A 149 -4.23 11.06 -5.93
CA GLY A 149 -3.24 11.60 -6.86
C GLY A 149 -2.96 10.68 -8.04
N ALA A 150 -2.85 9.36 -7.80
CA ALA A 150 -2.61 8.36 -8.85
C ALA A 150 -3.78 8.20 -9.83
N VAL A 151 -4.99 8.62 -9.47
CA VAL A 151 -6.13 8.72 -10.38
C VAL A 151 -6.17 10.08 -11.08
N ALA A 152 -5.95 11.17 -10.32
CA ALA A 152 -6.03 12.53 -10.84
C ALA A 152 -4.96 12.81 -11.90
N THR A 153 -3.71 12.38 -11.66
CA THR A 153 -2.60 12.66 -12.58
C THR A 153 -2.82 12.03 -13.96
N PRO A 154 -3.13 10.73 -14.14
CA PRO A 154 -3.40 10.17 -15.46
C PRO A 154 -4.59 10.83 -16.16
N LEU A 155 -5.66 11.16 -15.43
CA LEU A 155 -6.81 11.85 -16.01
C LEU A 155 -6.43 13.22 -16.55
N GLY A 156 -5.73 14.03 -15.75
CA GLY A 156 -5.24 15.33 -16.18
C GLY A 156 -4.27 15.24 -17.35
N MET A 157 -3.37 14.25 -17.34
CA MET A 157 -2.42 14.00 -18.43
C MET A 157 -3.13 13.62 -19.74
N VAL A 158 -4.12 12.72 -19.68
CA VAL A 158 -4.91 12.35 -20.87
C VAL A 158 -5.58 13.58 -21.45
N VAL A 159 -6.20 14.41 -20.61
CA VAL A 159 -6.81 15.67 -21.09
C VAL A 159 -5.75 16.56 -21.75
N MET A 160 -4.61 16.79 -21.11
CA MET A 160 -3.53 17.60 -21.67
C MET A 160 -3.01 17.04 -23.01
N MET A 161 -2.83 15.72 -23.11
CA MET A 161 -2.37 15.08 -24.35
C MET A 161 -3.34 15.33 -25.50
N PHE A 162 -4.65 15.20 -25.29
CA PHE A 162 -5.62 15.44 -26.36
C PHE A 162 -5.81 16.91 -26.71
N VAL A 163 -5.62 17.81 -25.74
CA VAL A 163 -5.71 19.27 -25.95
C VAL A 163 -4.52 19.78 -26.78
N VAL A 164 -3.31 19.26 -26.56
CA VAL A 164 -2.10 19.70 -27.28
C VAL A 164 -2.10 19.16 -28.72
N ASP A 165 -2.18 17.84 -28.90
CA ASP A 165 -2.28 17.22 -30.21
C ASP A 165 -2.89 15.81 -30.08
N TRP A 166 -4.08 15.61 -30.63
CA TRP A 166 -4.80 14.34 -30.55
C TRP A 166 -4.03 13.16 -31.21
N ARG A 167 -3.19 13.44 -32.23
CA ARG A 167 -2.40 12.42 -32.97
C ARG A 167 -1.31 11.85 -32.08
N PHE A 168 -0.52 12.71 -31.47
CA PHE A 168 0.48 12.34 -30.49
C PHE A 168 -0.18 11.70 -29.25
N GLY A 169 -1.35 12.24 -28.82
CA GLY A 169 -2.13 11.71 -27.71
C GLY A 169 -2.56 10.27 -27.92
N LEU A 170 -3.20 9.95 -29.07
CA LEU A 170 -3.63 8.58 -29.38
C LEU A 170 -2.47 7.58 -29.42
N VAL A 171 -1.37 7.97 -30.06
CA VAL A 171 -0.19 7.10 -30.21
C VAL A 171 0.48 6.86 -28.85
N SER A 172 0.51 7.87 -27.96
CA SER A 172 1.08 7.74 -26.62
C SER A 172 0.22 6.90 -25.68
N ILE A 173 -1.10 6.87 -25.86
CA ILE A 173 -2.01 6.06 -25.03
C ILE A 173 -1.88 4.56 -25.35
N LEU A 174 -1.57 4.17 -26.56
CA LEU A 174 -1.46 2.77 -26.97
C LEU A 174 -0.51 1.95 -26.07
N PRO A 175 0.76 2.34 -25.87
CA PRO A 175 1.67 1.61 -24.99
C PRO A 175 1.20 1.61 -23.53
N ILE A 176 0.51 2.66 -23.07
CA ILE A 176 -0.06 2.72 -21.74
C ILE A 176 -1.15 1.65 -21.58
N ILE A 177 -2.08 1.54 -22.53
CA ILE A 177 -3.13 0.52 -22.50
C ILE A 177 -2.51 -0.88 -22.53
N LEU A 178 -1.52 -1.13 -23.39
CA LEU A 178 -0.84 -2.42 -23.44
C LEU A 178 -0.12 -2.76 -22.13
N ALA A 179 0.52 -1.77 -21.50
CA ALA A 179 1.14 -1.93 -20.19
C ALA A 179 0.10 -2.31 -19.13
N PHE A 180 -1.06 -1.64 -19.08
CA PHE A 180 -2.15 -1.99 -18.17
C PHE A 180 -2.73 -3.37 -18.41
N LEU A 181 -2.89 -3.79 -19.64
CA LEU A 181 -3.36 -5.15 -19.97
C LEU A 181 -2.36 -6.21 -19.49
N CYS A 182 -1.06 -5.94 -19.59
CA CYS A 182 -0.03 -6.83 -19.03
C CYS A 182 -0.07 -6.87 -17.50
N MET A 183 -0.25 -5.70 -16.85
CA MET A 183 -0.39 -5.61 -15.41
C MET A 183 -1.64 -6.33 -14.90
N GLY A 184 -2.74 -6.30 -15.66
CA GLY A 184 -3.97 -7.01 -15.32
C GLY A 184 -3.77 -8.51 -15.08
N LYS A 185 -2.77 -9.13 -15.72
CA LYS A 185 -2.39 -10.53 -15.51
C LYS A 185 -1.72 -10.77 -14.15
N MET A 186 -1.22 -9.72 -13.50
CA MET A 186 -0.65 -9.77 -12.14
C MET A 186 -1.72 -9.56 -11.07
N ILE A 187 -2.95 -9.22 -11.45
CA ILE A 187 -4.09 -8.97 -10.54
C ILE A 187 -5.11 -10.07 -10.78
N GLY A 188 -5.07 -11.13 -9.96
CA GLY A 188 -6.03 -12.22 -10.13
C GLY A 188 -6.06 -13.17 -8.94
N PRO A 189 -7.04 -14.10 -8.88
CA PRO A 189 -7.15 -15.07 -7.79
C PRO A 189 -5.90 -15.94 -7.65
N ALA A 190 -5.29 -16.33 -8.78
CA ALA A 190 -4.07 -17.14 -8.79
C ALA A 190 -2.87 -16.40 -8.18
N MET A 191 -2.72 -15.10 -8.49
CA MET A 191 -1.66 -14.27 -7.92
C MET A 191 -1.86 -14.04 -6.41
N LYS A 192 -3.10 -13.84 -5.97
CA LYS A 192 -3.43 -13.74 -4.54
C LYS A 192 -3.08 -15.01 -3.79
N GLU A 193 -3.33 -16.17 -4.37
CA GLU A 193 -2.99 -17.46 -3.78
C GLU A 193 -1.47 -17.66 -3.71
N ASP A 194 -0.74 -17.35 -4.78
CA ASP A 194 0.72 -17.43 -4.76
C ASP A 194 1.33 -16.48 -3.71
N MET A 195 0.81 -15.27 -3.59
CA MET A 195 1.24 -14.31 -2.56
C MET A 195 0.92 -14.82 -1.14
N ARG A 196 -0.24 -15.43 -0.95
CA ARG A 196 -0.61 -16.06 0.31
C ARG A 196 0.35 -17.20 0.70
N LEU A 197 0.67 -18.07 -0.25
CA LEU A 197 1.62 -19.17 -0.04
C LEU A 197 3.02 -18.66 0.25
N TYR A 198 3.46 -17.63 -0.46
CA TYR A 198 4.72 -16.95 -0.21
C TYR A 198 4.78 -16.36 1.21
N ASN A 199 3.75 -15.61 1.64
CA ASN A 199 3.71 -15.00 2.96
C ASN A 199 3.64 -16.04 4.08
N ASN A 200 2.87 -17.12 3.91
CA ASN A 200 2.81 -18.21 4.88
C ASN A 200 4.18 -18.89 5.03
N ALA A 201 4.85 -19.21 3.92
CA ALA A 201 6.16 -19.82 3.95
C ALA A 201 7.22 -18.91 4.57
N LEU A 202 7.12 -17.59 4.37
CA LEU A 202 7.97 -16.59 5.03
C LEU A 202 7.74 -16.56 6.55
N GLU A 203 6.48 -16.61 6.98
CA GLU A 203 6.10 -16.66 8.40
C GLU A 203 6.64 -17.96 9.06
N ASP A 204 6.44 -19.10 8.41
CA ASP A 204 6.96 -20.40 8.90
C ASP A 204 8.49 -20.38 9.02
N MET A 205 9.19 -19.86 8.02
CA MET A 205 10.65 -19.72 8.06
C MET A 205 11.11 -18.82 9.20
N ASN A 206 10.44 -17.68 9.42
CA ASN A 206 10.76 -16.76 10.51
C ASN A 206 10.53 -17.41 11.88
N ASN A 207 9.45 -18.17 12.05
CA ASN A 207 9.15 -18.88 13.30
C ASN A 207 10.21 -19.94 13.60
N GLU A 208 10.58 -20.77 12.61
CA GLU A 208 11.62 -21.78 12.77
C GLU A 208 13.00 -21.15 13.01
N ALA A 209 13.29 -19.99 12.41
CA ALA A 209 14.53 -19.26 12.68
C ALA A 209 14.60 -18.74 14.13
N VAL A 210 13.50 -18.24 14.67
CA VAL A 210 13.43 -17.83 16.09
C VAL A 210 13.60 -19.02 17.03
N GLU A 211 12.95 -20.16 16.74
CA GLU A 211 13.15 -21.39 17.52
C GLU A 211 14.59 -21.89 17.45
N TYR A 212 15.21 -21.83 16.27
CA TYR A 212 16.62 -22.16 16.11
C TYR A 212 17.51 -21.31 17.01
N VAL A 213 17.36 -19.98 16.99
CA VAL A 213 18.17 -19.08 17.82
C VAL A 213 17.99 -19.38 19.32
N ARG A 214 16.72 -19.62 19.73
CA ARG A 214 16.42 -20.01 21.12
C ARG A 214 17.04 -21.37 21.53
N GLY A 215 17.13 -22.29 20.58
CA GLY A 215 17.69 -23.64 20.79
C GLY A 215 19.21 -23.71 20.74
N ILE A 216 19.92 -22.67 20.27
CA ILE A 216 21.40 -22.68 20.13
C ILE A 216 22.12 -23.09 21.42
N PRO A 217 21.79 -22.59 22.63
CA PRO A 217 22.44 -23.01 23.88
C PRO A 217 22.33 -24.51 24.12
N VAL A 218 21.15 -25.08 23.87
CA VAL A 218 20.91 -26.53 24.05
C VAL A 218 21.73 -27.34 23.04
N VAL A 219 21.76 -26.92 21.78
CA VAL A 219 22.53 -27.57 20.71
C VAL A 219 24.03 -27.59 21.05
N LYS A 220 24.57 -26.45 21.53
CA LYS A 220 25.98 -26.36 21.94
C LYS A 220 26.28 -27.25 23.13
N THR A 221 25.38 -27.31 24.12
CA THR A 221 25.56 -28.13 25.31
C THR A 221 25.64 -29.62 24.98
N PHE A 222 24.83 -30.09 24.02
CA PHE A 222 24.80 -31.51 23.63
C PHE A 222 25.69 -31.84 22.42
N GLY A 223 26.56 -30.92 21.97
CA GLY A 223 27.48 -31.14 20.85
C GLY A 223 26.82 -31.43 19.50
N GLN A 224 25.56 -31.09 19.33
CA GLN A 224 24.82 -31.29 18.09
C GLN A 224 25.27 -30.31 17.03
N THR A 225 25.23 -30.73 15.76
CA THR A 225 25.56 -29.84 14.61
C THR A 225 24.32 -29.05 14.12
N VAL A 226 24.56 -27.99 13.35
CA VAL A 226 23.53 -27.18 12.68
C VAL A 226 22.59 -28.03 11.80
N HIS A 227 23.08 -29.20 11.33
CA HIS A 227 22.26 -30.15 10.56
C HIS A 227 21.13 -30.81 11.36
N SER A 228 21.18 -30.76 12.69
CA SER A 228 20.11 -31.28 13.57
C SER A 228 18.81 -30.46 13.46
N PHE A 229 18.86 -29.25 12.90
CA PHE A 229 17.70 -28.42 12.66
C PHE A 229 17.09 -28.63 11.25
N SER A 230 16.67 -29.84 10.98
CA SER A 230 16.02 -30.22 9.72
C SER A 230 14.78 -29.36 9.43
N ARG A 231 14.04 -28.92 10.47
CA ARG A 231 12.83 -28.11 10.36
C ARG A 231 13.12 -26.73 9.73
N LEU A 232 14.14 -26.00 10.23
CA LEU A 232 14.56 -24.72 9.64
C LEU A 232 15.02 -24.90 8.19
N LYS A 233 15.78 -25.94 7.89
CA LYS A 233 16.23 -26.23 6.52
C LYS A 233 15.03 -26.46 5.58
N VAL A 234 14.04 -27.22 6.01
CA VAL A 234 12.82 -27.50 5.24
C VAL A 234 12.00 -26.21 5.04
N SER A 235 11.84 -25.37 6.07
CA SER A 235 11.11 -24.11 5.95
C SER A 235 11.79 -23.13 4.99
N ILE A 236 13.14 -23.03 5.02
CA ILE A 236 13.90 -22.24 4.05
C ILE A 236 13.69 -22.77 2.61
N GLN A 237 13.72 -24.09 2.41
CA GLN A 237 13.50 -24.69 1.10
C GLN A 237 12.09 -24.46 0.59
N ASN A 238 11.08 -24.51 1.45
CA ASN A 238 9.70 -24.21 1.10
C ASN A 238 9.54 -22.73 0.72
N TYR A 239 10.08 -21.83 1.55
CA TYR A 239 10.09 -20.40 1.22
C TYR A 239 10.75 -20.13 -0.14
N TYR A 240 11.93 -20.73 -0.38
CA TYR A 240 12.62 -20.63 -1.66
C TYR A 240 11.75 -21.08 -2.84
N LYS A 241 11.06 -22.22 -2.74
CA LYS A 241 10.17 -22.73 -3.79
C LYS A 241 9.05 -21.74 -4.12
N PHE A 242 8.36 -21.22 -3.09
CA PHE A 242 7.27 -20.26 -3.30
C PHE A 242 7.77 -18.91 -3.79
N CYS A 243 8.92 -18.43 -3.29
CA CYS A 243 9.57 -17.21 -3.77
C CYS A 243 9.90 -17.30 -5.26
N ILE A 244 10.53 -18.40 -5.70
CA ILE A 244 10.87 -18.61 -7.12
C ILE A 244 9.61 -18.78 -7.98
N ALA A 245 8.59 -19.50 -7.51
CA ALA A 245 7.33 -19.68 -8.25
C ALA A 245 6.63 -18.33 -8.47
N TYR A 246 6.52 -17.52 -7.41
CA TYR A 246 5.95 -16.18 -7.45
C TYR A 246 6.74 -15.27 -8.40
N THR A 247 8.06 -15.21 -8.26
CA THR A 247 8.94 -14.38 -9.10
C THR A 247 8.85 -14.78 -10.57
N LYS A 248 8.85 -16.08 -10.89
CA LYS A 248 8.70 -16.57 -12.27
C LYS A 248 7.37 -16.17 -12.89
N ARG A 249 6.28 -16.20 -12.12
CA ARG A 249 4.95 -15.80 -12.59
C ARG A 249 4.86 -14.29 -12.83
N CYS A 250 5.44 -13.49 -11.95
CA CYS A 250 5.48 -12.02 -12.10
C CYS A 250 6.41 -11.56 -13.23
N ARG A 251 7.48 -12.30 -13.52
CA ARG A 251 8.57 -11.87 -14.41
C ARG A 251 8.09 -11.46 -15.78
N GLN A 252 7.32 -12.31 -16.47
CA GLN A 252 6.88 -12.03 -17.83
C GLN A 252 5.92 -10.83 -17.93
N PRO A 253 4.83 -10.75 -17.14
CA PRO A 253 3.96 -9.59 -17.16
C PRO A 253 4.71 -8.29 -16.82
N MET A 254 5.63 -8.34 -15.85
CA MET A 254 6.43 -7.19 -15.45
C MET A 254 7.39 -6.72 -16.56
N LEU A 255 8.04 -7.65 -17.25
CA LEU A 255 8.92 -7.32 -18.39
C LEU A 255 8.13 -6.66 -19.52
N PHE A 256 6.96 -7.20 -19.87
CA PHE A 256 6.11 -6.60 -20.90
C PHE A 256 5.55 -5.25 -20.46
N PHE A 257 5.15 -5.11 -19.19
CA PHE A 257 4.74 -3.82 -18.65
C PHE A 257 5.85 -2.76 -18.83
N LEU A 258 7.08 -3.08 -18.38
CA LEU A 258 8.23 -2.17 -18.52
C LEU A 258 8.58 -1.90 -19.97
N LEU A 259 8.52 -2.91 -20.84
CA LEU A 259 8.77 -2.76 -22.27
C LEU A 259 7.78 -1.78 -22.88
N PHE A 260 6.48 -1.99 -22.70
CA PHE A 260 5.45 -1.14 -23.29
C PHE A 260 5.49 0.28 -22.73
N ILE A 261 5.61 0.46 -21.41
CA ILE A 261 5.61 1.80 -20.83
C ILE A 261 6.83 2.63 -21.29
N ASN A 262 7.99 1.99 -21.45
CA ASN A 262 9.20 2.66 -21.92
C ASN A 262 9.27 2.77 -23.46
N SER A 263 8.47 2.01 -24.21
CA SER A 263 8.40 2.14 -25.68
C SER A 263 7.68 3.40 -26.15
N ALA A 264 6.95 4.08 -25.25
CA ALA A 264 6.22 5.31 -25.58
C ALA A 264 7.13 6.35 -26.25
N PHE A 265 8.35 6.53 -25.75
CA PHE A 265 9.31 7.46 -26.34
C PHE A 265 9.74 7.08 -27.76
N ALA A 266 10.03 5.79 -28.01
CA ALA A 266 10.42 5.31 -29.34
C ALA A 266 9.27 5.49 -30.35
N ILE A 267 8.04 5.24 -29.93
CA ILE A 267 6.84 5.39 -30.78
C ILE A 267 6.61 6.86 -31.13
N LEU A 268 6.87 7.79 -30.19
CA LEU A 268 6.78 9.23 -30.43
C LEU A 268 7.79 9.70 -31.50
N ILE A 269 9.02 9.18 -31.47
CA ILE A 269 10.03 9.47 -32.52
C ILE A 269 9.52 9.01 -33.87
N VAL A 270 9.02 7.78 -33.95
CA VAL A 270 8.50 7.24 -35.23
C VAL A 270 7.35 8.09 -35.75
N LEU A 271 6.42 8.49 -34.89
CA LEU A 271 5.31 9.38 -35.27
C LEU A 271 5.82 10.73 -35.79
N ALA A 272 6.75 11.36 -35.08
CA ALA A 272 7.33 12.64 -35.49
C ALA A 272 8.01 12.53 -36.87
N LEU A 273 8.72 11.45 -37.12
CA LEU A 273 9.35 11.19 -38.46
C LEU A 273 8.29 10.97 -39.53
N ILE A 274 7.20 10.26 -39.25
CA ILE A 274 6.12 10.06 -40.24
C ILE A 274 5.45 11.41 -40.55
N LEU A 275 5.12 12.22 -39.53
CA LEU A 275 4.46 13.51 -39.73
C LEU A 275 5.36 14.54 -40.42
N SER A 276 6.68 14.45 -40.25
CA SER A 276 7.67 15.30 -40.91
C SER A 276 8.08 14.79 -42.29
N ASN A 277 7.46 13.73 -42.82
CA ASN A 277 7.82 13.09 -44.09
C ASN A 277 9.32 12.71 -44.16
N GLY A 278 9.78 11.98 -43.13
CA GLY A 278 11.19 11.57 -42.99
C GLY A 278 12.16 12.74 -42.68
N GLY A 279 11.64 13.86 -42.19
CA GLY A 279 12.45 15.04 -41.88
C GLY A 279 12.46 16.11 -42.99
N ALA A 280 11.77 15.87 -44.12
CA ALA A 280 11.70 16.83 -45.23
C ALA A 280 10.80 18.04 -44.92
N ASN A 281 9.77 17.87 -44.09
CA ASN A 281 8.80 18.92 -43.75
C ASN A 281 8.68 19.07 -42.24
N VAL A 282 9.74 19.50 -41.58
CA VAL A 282 9.74 19.74 -40.13
C VAL A 282 9.13 21.12 -39.87
N THR A 283 7.94 21.15 -39.26
CA THR A 283 7.30 22.40 -38.80
C THR A 283 7.58 22.66 -37.31
N SER A 284 7.54 23.92 -36.91
CA SER A 284 7.70 24.31 -35.49
C SER A 284 6.68 23.59 -34.59
N ASP A 285 5.45 23.38 -35.09
CA ASP A 285 4.40 22.67 -34.36
C ASP A 285 4.75 21.20 -34.09
N ILE A 286 5.34 20.49 -35.07
CA ILE A 286 5.77 19.10 -34.89
C ILE A 286 6.87 19.02 -33.84
N ILE A 287 7.85 19.95 -33.87
CA ILE A 287 8.92 20.02 -32.87
C ILE A 287 8.33 20.31 -31.49
N LEU A 288 7.46 21.30 -31.38
CA LEU A 288 6.81 21.71 -30.14
C LEU A 288 6.05 20.53 -29.50
N ASN A 289 5.17 19.91 -30.29
CA ASN A 289 4.39 18.77 -29.83
C ASN A 289 5.28 17.60 -29.41
N PHE A 290 6.28 17.26 -30.22
CA PHE A 290 7.24 16.21 -29.88
C PHE A 290 7.96 16.50 -28.54
N LEU A 291 8.51 17.71 -28.37
CA LEU A 291 9.19 18.11 -27.14
C LEU A 291 8.28 18.04 -25.92
N PHE A 292 7.03 18.50 -26.04
CA PHE A 292 6.04 18.39 -24.98
C PHE A 292 5.81 16.94 -24.55
N TYR A 293 5.62 16.04 -25.51
CA TYR A 293 5.40 14.62 -25.20
C TYR A 293 6.65 13.92 -24.64
N VAL A 294 7.84 14.37 -25.02
CA VAL A 294 9.10 13.92 -24.41
C VAL A 294 9.17 14.30 -22.93
N ILE A 295 8.74 15.53 -22.57
CA ILE A 295 8.73 16.00 -21.18
C ILE A 295 7.67 15.29 -20.34
N ILE A 296 6.51 14.99 -20.92
CA ILE A 296 5.41 14.36 -20.19
C ILE A 296 5.61 12.85 -19.99
N THR A 297 6.35 12.19 -20.87
CA THR A 297 6.56 10.73 -20.83
C THR A 297 7.13 10.22 -19.51
N PRO A 298 8.16 10.81 -18.89
CA PRO A 298 8.65 10.37 -17.58
C PRO A 298 7.60 10.48 -16.46
N VAL A 299 6.73 11.49 -16.54
CA VAL A 299 5.63 11.67 -15.56
C VAL A 299 4.60 10.54 -15.71
N ILE A 300 4.29 10.14 -16.95
CA ILE A 300 3.44 8.98 -17.23
C ILE A 300 4.05 7.71 -16.64
N VAL A 301 5.33 7.44 -16.92
CA VAL A 301 6.04 6.24 -16.45
C VAL A 301 6.00 6.15 -14.92
N THR A 302 6.37 7.22 -14.22
CA THR A 302 6.39 7.25 -12.76
C THR A 302 5.00 7.10 -12.15
N THR A 303 3.98 7.73 -12.76
CA THR A 303 2.59 7.61 -12.30
C THR A 303 2.07 6.17 -12.49
N MET A 304 2.37 5.54 -13.62
CA MET A 304 1.99 4.15 -13.86
C MET A 304 2.64 3.18 -12.89
N GLN A 305 3.90 3.41 -12.55
CA GLN A 305 4.59 2.63 -11.52
C GLN A 305 3.93 2.78 -10.15
N ARG A 306 3.52 4.00 -9.75
CA ARG A 306 2.75 4.21 -8.51
C ARG A 306 1.45 3.42 -8.50
N VAL A 307 0.66 3.47 -9.58
CA VAL A 307 -0.59 2.70 -9.70
C VAL A 307 -0.34 1.20 -9.55
N MET A 308 0.76 0.69 -10.11
CA MET A 308 1.13 -0.72 -10.00
C MET A 308 1.36 -1.15 -8.53
N PHE A 309 2.07 -0.35 -7.74
CA PHE A 309 2.38 -0.68 -6.35
C PHE A 309 1.23 -0.40 -5.36
N MET A 310 0.20 0.33 -5.77
CA MET A 310 -0.96 0.62 -4.90
C MET A 310 -1.73 -0.63 -4.45
N SER A 311 -1.72 -1.69 -5.25
CA SER A 311 -2.41 -2.94 -4.92
C SER A 311 -1.85 -3.63 -3.67
N GLU A 312 -0.56 -3.49 -3.40
CA GLU A 312 0.11 -4.06 -2.23
C GLU A 312 -0.41 -3.46 -0.93
N GLY A 313 -0.55 -2.13 -0.85
CA GLY A 313 -1.12 -1.45 0.32
C GLY A 313 -2.55 -1.88 0.61
N ASN A 314 -3.38 -2.08 -0.43
CA ASN A 314 -4.74 -2.58 -0.27
C ASN A 314 -4.79 -4.01 0.30
N MET A 315 -3.85 -4.88 -0.09
CA MET A 315 -3.76 -6.25 0.43
C MET A 315 -3.33 -6.27 1.88
N THR A 316 -2.33 -5.46 2.25
CA THR A 316 -1.82 -5.36 3.62
C THR A 316 -2.90 -4.89 4.60
N VAL A 317 -3.68 -3.87 4.23
CA VAL A 317 -4.75 -3.39 5.10
C VAL A 317 -5.92 -4.37 5.17
N ALA A 318 -6.22 -5.10 4.11
CA ALA A 318 -7.26 -6.13 4.13
C ALA A 318 -6.89 -7.26 5.10
N ASP A 319 -5.65 -7.77 5.06
CA ASP A 319 -5.13 -8.76 6.01
C ASP A 319 -5.16 -8.24 7.46
N ALA A 320 -4.78 -6.97 7.67
CA ALA A 320 -4.87 -6.33 8.97
C ALA A 320 -6.30 -6.33 9.52
N PHE A 321 -7.30 -6.03 8.69
CA PHE A 321 -8.71 -6.08 9.09
C PHE A 321 -9.21 -7.50 9.35
N ASP A 322 -8.79 -8.49 8.58
CA ASP A 322 -9.17 -9.88 8.83
C ASP A 322 -8.63 -10.35 10.19
N ARG A 323 -7.44 -9.90 10.58
CA ARG A 323 -6.90 -10.14 11.93
C ARG A 323 -7.67 -9.40 13.03
N ILE A 324 -8.05 -8.13 12.82
CA ILE A 324 -8.88 -7.35 13.73
C ILE A 324 -10.23 -8.04 13.93
N ASP A 325 -10.88 -8.44 12.84
CA ASP A 325 -12.19 -9.10 12.88
C ASP A 325 -12.12 -10.47 13.55
N SER A 326 -11.00 -11.20 13.43
CA SER A 326 -10.80 -12.47 14.14
C SER A 326 -10.89 -12.32 15.67
N VAL A 327 -10.55 -11.15 16.19
CA VAL A 327 -10.69 -10.81 17.62
C VAL A 327 -12.09 -10.28 17.92
N LEU A 328 -12.58 -9.30 17.13
CA LEU A 328 -13.85 -8.63 17.38
C LEU A 328 -15.09 -9.54 17.20
N ASN A 329 -14.98 -10.57 16.37
CA ASN A 329 -16.07 -11.55 16.17
C ASN A 329 -16.17 -12.59 17.28
N ARG A 330 -15.22 -12.65 18.23
CA ARG A 330 -15.32 -13.53 19.41
C ARG A 330 -16.40 -12.98 20.35
N LYS A 331 -17.29 -13.86 20.79
CA LYS A 331 -18.38 -13.48 21.70
C LYS A 331 -17.82 -13.04 23.05
N PRO A 332 -18.21 -11.86 23.56
CA PRO A 332 -17.89 -11.45 24.90
C PRO A 332 -18.45 -12.43 25.93
N PHE A 333 -17.83 -12.47 27.11
CA PHE A 333 -18.42 -13.18 28.24
C PHE A 333 -19.75 -12.53 28.58
N GLU A 334 -20.83 -13.31 28.65
CA GLU A 334 -22.14 -12.82 29.07
C GLU A 334 -22.04 -12.40 30.55
N ASN A 335 -21.90 -11.12 30.78
CA ASN A 335 -22.12 -10.59 32.15
C ASN A 335 -23.58 -10.81 32.49
N SER A 336 -23.83 -11.71 33.41
CA SER A 336 -25.11 -11.76 34.07
C SER A 336 -25.33 -10.42 34.76
N GLU A 337 -26.15 -9.54 34.20
CA GLU A 337 -26.53 -8.24 34.79
C GLU A 337 -27.30 -8.37 36.10
N LYS A 338 -27.62 -9.58 36.51
CA LYS A 338 -28.13 -9.84 37.85
C LYS A 338 -26.95 -9.96 38.82
N SER A 339 -26.51 -8.82 39.34
CA SER A 339 -25.84 -8.78 40.63
C SER A 339 -26.75 -9.46 41.65
N LYS A 340 -26.69 -10.78 41.71
CA LYS A 340 -27.13 -11.48 42.91
C LYS A 340 -26.25 -10.95 44.02
N LYS A 341 -26.86 -10.28 45.05
CA LYS A 341 -26.20 -9.98 46.32
C LYS A 341 -25.35 -11.19 46.68
N THR A 342 -24.04 -11.00 46.66
CA THR A 342 -23.07 -12.06 46.95
C THR A 342 -23.32 -12.50 48.38
N THR A 343 -24.07 -13.55 48.56
CA THR A 343 -24.07 -14.29 49.84
C THR A 343 -22.66 -14.80 49.97
N ILE A 344 -21.90 -14.32 50.93
CA ILE A 344 -20.54 -14.76 51.24
C ILE A 344 -20.64 -16.25 51.55
N ILE A 345 -20.37 -17.08 50.55
CA ILE A 345 -20.21 -18.52 50.72
C ILE A 345 -18.78 -18.69 51.24
N PRO A 346 -18.59 -19.12 52.49
CA PRO A 346 -17.26 -19.36 53.00
C PRO A 346 -16.56 -20.39 52.09
N LEU A 347 -15.50 -19.97 51.43
CA LEU A 347 -14.68 -20.85 50.61
C LEU A 347 -13.96 -21.83 51.53
N ARG A 348 -14.50 -23.02 51.74
CA ARG A 348 -13.79 -24.11 52.39
C ARG A 348 -12.79 -24.69 51.42
N LEU A 349 -11.56 -24.17 51.44
CA LEU A 349 -10.41 -24.77 50.77
C LEU A 349 -10.16 -26.15 51.39
N ARG A 350 -10.65 -27.21 50.76
CA ARG A 350 -10.27 -28.57 51.09
C ARG A 350 -8.90 -28.78 50.41
N MET A 351 -7.84 -28.60 51.18
CA MET A 351 -6.51 -28.99 50.70
C MET A 351 -6.51 -30.52 50.50
N SER A 352 -6.64 -30.96 49.26
CA SER A 352 -6.31 -32.34 48.90
C SER A 352 -4.78 -32.42 48.82
N VAL A 353 -4.16 -32.85 49.87
CA VAL A 353 -2.69 -33.18 49.85
C VAL A 353 -2.54 -34.38 48.94
N SER A 354 -1.87 -34.21 47.81
CA SER A 354 -1.51 -35.30 46.93
C SER A 354 -0.68 -36.34 47.70
N PRO A 355 -0.91 -37.65 47.51
CA PRO A 355 -0.12 -38.71 48.19
C PRO A 355 1.42 -38.60 48.05
N MET A 356 1.89 -37.88 47.01
CA MET A 356 3.31 -37.62 46.82
C MET A 356 3.90 -36.60 47.79
N THR A 357 3.11 -35.59 48.24
CA THR A 357 3.59 -34.60 49.21
C THR A 357 3.58 -35.13 50.66
N ALA A 358 2.79 -36.14 50.95
CA ALA A 358 2.77 -36.78 52.28
C ALA A 358 4.05 -37.62 52.55
N ARG A 359 4.70 -38.14 51.51
CA ARG A 359 5.96 -38.92 51.66
C ARG A 359 7.18 -38.04 51.90
N SER A 360 7.20 -36.80 51.46
CA SER A 360 8.34 -35.88 51.63
C SER A 360 8.39 -35.19 53.02
N LEU A 361 7.29 -35.22 53.78
CA LEU A 361 7.24 -34.67 55.15
C LEU A 361 7.67 -35.65 56.21
N LEU A 362 7.83 -36.94 55.92
CA LEU A 362 8.30 -37.98 56.87
C LEU A 362 9.84 -38.08 57.04
N TRP A 363 10.59 -37.21 56.41
CA TRP A 363 12.07 -37.16 56.49
C TRP A 363 12.60 -35.90 57.22
N ILE A 364 11.77 -35.13 57.88
CA ILE A 364 12.15 -33.93 58.61
C ILE A 364 11.69 -34.02 60.09
N THR A 365 11.78 -35.20 60.67
CA THR A 365 11.79 -35.42 62.14
C THR A 365 12.98 -36.30 62.52
#